data_64fd0db091297858be970eade1c961e9
#
_entry.id   64fd0db091297858be970eade1c961e9
#
_cell.length_a   1.000
_cell.length_b   1.000
_cell.length_c   1.000
_cell.angle_alpha   90.00
_cell.angle_beta   90.00
_cell.angle_gamma   90.00
#
_symmetry.space_group_name_H-M   'P 1'
#
loop_
_entity.id
_entity.type
_entity.pdbx_description
1 polymer ?
#
loop_
_entity_poly.entity_id
_entity_poly.type
_entity_poly.pdbx_seq_one_letter_code
_entity_poly.pdbx_strand_id
1 'polypeptide(L)'
;MKIRPPYLMFLGDAGDQLAAKTANGVAFWRPDWCFGQVRLKGCKADIGLPDIGLEAAVQNGVKTLIIGVANQGGIISDEWSQTLHKAVDLGLDIASGLHVSLRTVPGLKEAAEAKGCQLFDVRHPVEKFDVGRGHKRSGKRLLTVGTDTSVGKMFTTLAIEKEMSARGIDCSFRATGQTGIFIAGVGVSVDAVVADFISGATESLSPANDPGHWDLIEGQGSIHHAAYAGVTLGLIHGAQPDVLVLCHDPGRPHMRGTPSIPIHSLSETIEACEKAARLTNKDVRTIGVAINTSRMSDTERLRELEAATAETGLLAIDPLREGVASIVDQIIS
;
A
#
# COMPACT_ATOMS: atom_id res chain seq x y z
N MET A 1 -16.02 -2.50 -0.93
CA MET A 1 -15.43 -2.84 -2.25
C MET A 1 -14.58 -4.11 -2.10
N LYS A 2 -14.70 -5.12 -3.00
CA LYS A 2 -13.88 -6.35 -2.97
C LYS A 2 -13.47 -6.74 -4.40
N ILE A 3 -12.17 -6.63 -4.70
CA ILE A 3 -11.59 -7.00 -5.99
C ILE A 3 -11.35 -8.51 -5.99
N ARG A 4 -11.78 -9.21 -7.04
CA ARG A 4 -11.82 -10.69 -7.08
C ARG A 4 -10.61 -11.24 -7.85
N PRO A 5 -9.73 -12.05 -7.23
CA PRO A 5 -8.75 -12.82 -7.98
C PRO A 5 -9.40 -14.03 -8.71
N PRO A 6 -8.72 -14.67 -9.69
CA PRO A 6 -7.38 -14.34 -10.20
C PRO A 6 -7.35 -13.07 -11.05
N TYR A 7 -6.14 -12.45 -11.10
CA TYR A 7 -5.88 -11.20 -11.79
C TYR A 7 -5.14 -11.38 -13.11
N LEU A 8 -5.45 -10.55 -14.08
CA LEU A 8 -4.65 -10.28 -15.26
C LEU A 8 -4.05 -8.87 -15.14
N MET A 9 -2.73 -8.77 -15.17
CA MET A 9 -2.03 -7.50 -14.97
C MET A 9 -1.88 -6.77 -16.30
N PHE A 10 -2.55 -5.64 -16.47
CA PHE A 10 -2.45 -4.80 -17.65
C PHE A 10 -1.30 -3.80 -17.49
N LEU A 11 -0.27 -3.93 -18.33
CA LEU A 11 0.91 -3.05 -18.36
C LEU A 11 0.83 -1.98 -19.47
N GLY A 12 -0.20 -2.04 -20.33
CA GLY A 12 -0.36 -1.11 -21.42
C GLY A 12 0.90 -1.02 -22.27
N ASP A 13 1.27 0.18 -22.65
CA ASP A 13 2.47 0.55 -23.38
C ASP A 13 3.56 1.15 -22.47
N ALA A 14 3.66 0.70 -21.22
CA ALA A 14 4.59 1.22 -20.21
C ALA A 14 6.00 1.40 -20.77
N GLY A 15 6.50 2.65 -20.74
CA GLY A 15 7.78 3.04 -21.36
C GLY A 15 9.02 2.55 -20.62
N ASP A 16 8.87 2.12 -19.37
CA ASP A 16 9.94 1.58 -18.52
C ASP A 16 9.40 0.66 -17.44
N GLN A 17 10.31 -0.05 -16.75
CA GLN A 17 9.97 -0.99 -15.68
C GLN A 17 9.40 -0.29 -14.45
N LEU A 18 9.80 0.95 -14.15
CA LEU A 18 9.34 1.69 -12.97
C LEU A 18 7.85 2.05 -13.07
N ALA A 19 7.35 2.26 -14.28
CA ALA A 19 5.91 2.49 -14.51
C ALA A 19 5.06 1.31 -14.02
N ALA A 20 5.56 0.07 -14.09
CA ALA A 20 4.87 -1.15 -13.67
C ALA A 20 5.06 -1.52 -12.19
N LYS A 21 5.52 -0.58 -11.35
CA LYS A 21 5.78 -0.83 -9.91
C LYS A 21 4.57 -1.38 -9.14
N THR A 22 3.36 -0.97 -9.50
CA THR A 22 2.13 -1.48 -8.90
C THR A 22 1.93 -2.96 -9.24
N ALA A 23 2.02 -3.32 -10.53
CA ALA A 23 1.91 -4.70 -10.96
C ALA A 23 3.01 -5.59 -10.35
N ASN A 24 4.26 -5.11 -10.33
CA ASN A 24 5.35 -5.79 -9.65
C ASN A 24 5.05 -6.05 -8.16
N GLY A 25 4.52 -5.06 -7.45
CA GLY A 25 4.17 -5.21 -6.04
C GLY A 25 3.10 -6.26 -5.82
N VAL A 26 2.05 -6.27 -6.65
CA VAL A 26 0.98 -7.27 -6.55
C VAL A 26 1.51 -8.67 -6.86
N ALA A 27 2.26 -8.85 -7.94
CA ALA A 27 2.84 -10.14 -8.32
C ALA A 27 3.83 -10.67 -7.27
N PHE A 28 4.61 -9.80 -6.63
CA PHE A 28 5.54 -10.19 -5.56
C PHE A 28 4.82 -10.70 -4.30
N TRP A 29 3.77 -10.02 -3.85
CA TRP A 29 3.10 -10.34 -2.59
C TRP A 29 1.96 -11.36 -2.72
N ARG A 30 1.35 -11.46 -3.91
CA ARG A 30 0.24 -12.39 -4.19
C ARG A 30 0.47 -13.11 -5.54
N PRO A 31 1.57 -13.84 -5.69
CA PRO A 31 1.87 -14.54 -6.95
C PRO A 31 0.74 -15.48 -7.37
N ASP A 32 0.10 -16.16 -6.41
CA ASP A 32 -1.01 -17.08 -6.66
C ASP A 32 -2.30 -16.39 -7.15
N TRP A 33 -2.39 -15.07 -7.03
CA TRP A 33 -3.52 -14.28 -7.53
C TRP A 33 -3.27 -13.76 -8.95
N CYS A 34 -2.03 -13.76 -9.42
CA CYS A 34 -1.63 -13.18 -10.70
C CYS A 34 -1.49 -14.27 -11.76
N PHE A 35 -2.41 -14.33 -12.70
CA PHE A 35 -2.42 -15.36 -13.74
C PHE A 35 -1.50 -15.05 -14.91
N GLY A 36 -1.35 -13.76 -15.28
CA GLY A 36 -0.54 -13.33 -16.40
C GLY A 36 -0.50 -11.82 -16.54
N GLN A 37 0.15 -11.37 -17.60
CA GLN A 37 0.24 -9.96 -17.97
C GLN A 37 -0.24 -9.71 -19.40
N VAL A 38 -0.76 -8.50 -19.65
CA VAL A 38 -1.10 -7.98 -20.99
C VAL A 38 -0.23 -6.77 -21.27
N ARG A 39 0.53 -6.86 -22.34
CA ARG A 39 1.39 -5.79 -22.83
C ARG A 39 0.93 -5.34 -24.22
N LEU A 40 0.78 -4.03 -24.42
CA LEU A 40 0.51 -3.45 -25.71
C LEU A 40 1.83 -3.24 -26.50
N LYS A 41 1.69 -2.92 -27.77
CA LYS A 41 2.85 -2.64 -28.63
C LYS A 41 3.68 -1.48 -28.06
N GLY A 42 4.97 -1.70 -27.91
CA GLY A 42 5.91 -0.72 -27.36
C GLY A 42 6.11 -0.80 -25.84
N CYS A 43 5.39 -1.64 -25.13
CA CYS A 43 5.60 -1.87 -23.70
C CYS A 43 7.02 -2.40 -23.44
N LYS A 44 7.75 -1.72 -22.55
CA LYS A 44 9.10 -2.10 -22.10
C LYS A 44 9.12 -2.71 -20.72
N ALA A 45 8.00 -2.66 -20.01
CA ALA A 45 7.88 -3.28 -18.71
C ALA A 45 7.58 -4.78 -18.85
N ASP A 46 8.12 -5.56 -17.90
CA ASP A 46 7.86 -6.99 -17.76
C ASP A 46 7.89 -7.35 -16.27
N ILE A 47 6.85 -7.99 -15.77
CA ILE A 47 6.75 -8.40 -14.36
C ILE A 47 7.02 -9.90 -14.17
N GLY A 48 7.55 -10.56 -15.19
CA GLY A 48 7.92 -11.98 -15.13
C GLY A 48 6.75 -12.95 -15.18
N LEU A 49 5.55 -12.48 -15.51
CA LEU A 49 4.37 -13.32 -15.72
C LEU A 49 4.20 -13.67 -17.22
N PRO A 50 3.52 -14.77 -17.56
CA PRO A 50 3.20 -15.09 -18.94
C PRO A 50 2.41 -13.97 -19.63
N ASP A 51 2.77 -13.64 -20.87
CA ASP A 51 1.94 -12.78 -21.73
C ASP A 51 0.71 -13.55 -22.19
N ILE A 52 -0.49 -13.09 -21.84
CA ILE A 52 -1.74 -13.81 -22.08
C ILE A 52 -2.79 -12.85 -22.66
N GLY A 53 -3.47 -13.29 -23.73
CA GLY A 53 -4.61 -12.54 -24.27
C GLY A 53 -5.83 -12.60 -23.37
N LEU A 54 -6.72 -11.60 -23.52
CA LEU A 54 -7.92 -11.46 -22.68
C LEU A 54 -8.84 -12.70 -22.75
N GLU A 55 -9.02 -13.27 -23.95
CA GLU A 55 -9.87 -14.45 -24.16
C GLU A 55 -9.30 -15.68 -23.43
N ALA A 56 -7.99 -15.90 -23.53
CA ALA A 56 -7.34 -17.00 -22.84
C ALA A 56 -7.39 -16.82 -21.31
N ALA A 57 -7.25 -15.59 -20.82
CA ALA A 57 -7.37 -15.29 -19.41
C ALA A 57 -8.77 -15.63 -18.87
N VAL A 58 -9.82 -15.24 -19.58
CA VAL A 58 -11.22 -15.55 -19.20
C VAL A 58 -11.49 -17.05 -19.22
N GLN A 59 -11.03 -17.78 -20.24
CA GLN A 59 -11.14 -19.24 -20.32
C GLN A 59 -10.47 -19.96 -19.14
N ASN A 60 -9.42 -19.36 -18.57
CA ASN A 60 -8.72 -19.87 -17.40
C ASN A 60 -9.25 -19.30 -16.07
N GLY A 61 -10.42 -18.65 -16.09
CA GLY A 61 -11.14 -18.26 -14.88
C GLY A 61 -10.69 -16.96 -14.23
N VAL A 62 -9.87 -16.14 -14.91
CA VAL A 62 -9.53 -14.79 -14.45
C VAL A 62 -10.78 -13.95 -14.21
N LYS A 63 -10.79 -13.17 -13.16
CA LYS A 63 -11.95 -12.36 -12.75
C LYS A 63 -11.74 -10.86 -12.94
N THR A 64 -10.53 -10.37 -12.75
CA THR A 64 -10.28 -8.93 -12.77
C THR A 64 -9.04 -8.59 -13.61
N LEU A 65 -9.17 -7.62 -14.51
CA LEU A 65 -8.06 -6.93 -15.16
C LEU A 65 -7.61 -5.78 -14.25
N ILE A 66 -6.36 -5.81 -13.80
CA ILE A 66 -5.79 -4.73 -12.98
C ILE A 66 -4.89 -3.85 -13.84
N ILE A 67 -5.16 -2.55 -13.91
CA ILE A 67 -4.24 -1.58 -14.49
C ILE A 67 -3.06 -1.44 -13.52
N GLY A 68 -1.98 -2.16 -13.83
CA GLY A 68 -0.82 -2.35 -12.97
C GLY A 68 0.26 -1.28 -13.14
N VAL A 69 -0.04 -0.21 -13.84
CA VAL A 69 0.91 0.86 -14.16
C VAL A 69 0.49 2.20 -13.58
N ALA A 70 1.48 3.08 -13.40
CA ALA A 70 1.31 4.47 -13.04
C ALA A 70 2.03 5.32 -14.10
N ASN A 71 1.29 5.70 -15.13
CA ASN A 71 1.80 6.59 -16.17
C ASN A 71 1.69 8.06 -15.75
N GLN A 72 2.48 8.91 -16.39
CA GLN A 72 2.47 10.33 -16.12
C GLN A 72 1.12 10.94 -16.54
N GLY A 73 0.46 11.63 -15.61
CA GLY A 73 -0.87 12.21 -15.84
C GLY A 73 -2.04 11.23 -15.70
N GLY A 74 -1.80 9.92 -15.54
CA GLY A 74 -2.86 8.90 -15.38
C GLY A 74 -3.74 8.73 -16.62
N ILE A 75 -3.25 9.10 -17.80
CA ILE A 75 -4.02 9.13 -19.05
C ILE A 75 -4.36 7.71 -19.52
N ILE A 76 -5.60 7.50 -19.93
CA ILE A 76 -6.08 6.29 -20.62
C ILE A 76 -6.14 6.62 -22.11
N SER A 77 -5.25 6.04 -22.92
CA SER A 77 -5.23 6.22 -24.37
C SER A 77 -6.38 5.49 -25.07
N ASP A 78 -6.61 5.80 -26.35
CA ASP A 78 -7.62 5.11 -27.14
C ASP A 78 -7.37 3.60 -27.23
N GLU A 79 -6.10 3.19 -27.35
CA GLU A 79 -5.71 1.76 -27.39
C GLU A 79 -5.98 1.08 -26.04
N TRP A 80 -5.72 1.76 -24.92
CA TRP A 80 -6.11 1.28 -23.60
C TRP A 80 -7.62 1.17 -23.49
N SER A 81 -8.34 2.21 -23.90
CA SER A 81 -9.81 2.23 -23.88
C SER A 81 -10.41 1.04 -24.65
N GLN A 82 -9.91 0.75 -25.85
CA GLN A 82 -10.33 -0.42 -26.63
C GLN A 82 -10.08 -1.73 -25.89
N THR A 83 -8.92 -1.85 -25.23
CA THR A 83 -8.58 -3.05 -24.45
C THR A 83 -9.49 -3.21 -23.25
N LEU A 84 -9.81 -2.11 -22.54
CA LEU A 84 -10.72 -2.11 -21.39
C LEU A 84 -12.16 -2.48 -21.80
N HIS A 85 -12.66 -1.95 -22.91
CA HIS A 85 -13.98 -2.33 -23.45
C HIS A 85 -14.02 -3.82 -23.79
N LYS A 86 -13.00 -4.33 -24.47
CA LYS A 86 -12.90 -5.75 -24.79
C LYS A 86 -12.85 -6.62 -23.53
N ALA A 87 -12.15 -6.20 -22.48
CA ALA A 87 -12.12 -6.91 -21.21
C ALA A 87 -13.52 -6.99 -20.56
N VAL A 88 -14.26 -5.88 -20.55
CA VAL A 88 -15.65 -5.83 -20.07
C VAL A 88 -16.56 -6.70 -20.92
N ASP A 89 -16.45 -6.67 -22.26
CA ASP A 89 -17.24 -7.50 -23.16
C ASP A 89 -17.06 -9.00 -22.90
N LEU A 90 -15.86 -9.39 -22.47
CA LEU A 90 -15.52 -10.75 -22.07
C LEU A 90 -15.91 -11.09 -20.62
N GLY A 91 -16.48 -10.15 -19.86
CA GLY A 91 -16.97 -10.39 -18.50
C GLY A 91 -15.94 -10.17 -17.39
N LEU A 92 -14.83 -9.47 -17.66
CA LEU A 92 -13.85 -9.13 -16.64
C LEU A 92 -14.25 -7.86 -15.88
N ASP A 93 -14.09 -7.87 -14.56
CA ASP A 93 -14.03 -6.65 -13.77
C ASP A 93 -12.76 -5.87 -14.13
N ILE A 94 -12.75 -4.55 -13.93
CA ILE A 94 -11.55 -3.73 -14.11
C ILE A 94 -11.24 -3.00 -12.82
N ALA A 95 -9.96 -3.02 -12.40
CA ALA A 95 -9.49 -2.27 -11.26
C ALA A 95 -8.35 -1.32 -11.66
N SER A 96 -8.46 -0.05 -11.26
CA SER A 96 -7.52 1.03 -11.60
C SER A 96 -7.10 1.81 -10.35
N GLY A 97 -5.81 2.09 -10.27
CA GLY A 97 -5.23 3.03 -9.30
C GLY A 97 -4.79 4.35 -9.95
N LEU A 98 -5.22 4.65 -11.16
CA LEU A 98 -4.90 5.89 -11.86
C LEU A 98 -5.63 7.09 -11.24
N HIS A 99 -5.12 8.30 -11.53
CA HIS A 99 -5.80 9.53 -11.14
C HIS A 99 -7.06 9.80 -11.99
N VAL A 100 -7.10 9.30 -13.21
CA VAL A 100 -8.28 9.36 -14.08
C VAL A 100 -9.19 8.18 -13.74
N SER A 101 -10.47 8.46 -13.49
CA SER A 101 -11.46 7.42 -13.18
C SER A 101 -11.82 6.62 -14.44
N LEU A 102 -11.95 5.31 -14.29
CA LEU A 102 -12.50 4.41 -15.33
C LEU A 102 -13.87 4.87 -15.84
N ARG A 103 -14.65 5.49 -14.96
CA ARG A 103 -16.00 5.98 -15.26
C ARG A 103 -16.01 7.18 -16.22
N THR A 104 -14.85 7.82 -16.46
CA THR A 104 -14.71 8.90 -17.44
C THR A 104 -14.31 8.40 -18.83
N VAL A 105 -14.00 7.11 -18.97
CA VAL A 105 -13.76 6.48 -20.28
C VAL A 105 -15.10 6.38 -21.02
N PRO A 106 -15.25 6.99 -22.22
CA PRO A 106 -16.52 7.02 -22.94
C PRO A 106 -17.12 5.62 -23.15
N GLY A 107 -18.36 5.41 -22.72
CA GLY A 107 -19.11 4.15 -22.90
C GLY A 107 -18.68 2.98 -21.99
N LEU A 108 -17.59 3.07 -21.25
CA LEU A 108 -17.07 1.95 -20.45
C LEU A 108 -17.99 1.64 -19.27
N LYS A 109 -18.53 2.65 -18.61
CA LYS A 109 -19.47 2.48 -17.50
C LYS A 109 -20.73 1.75 -17.94
N GLU A 110 -21.33 2.18 -19.01
CA GLU A 110 -22.55 1.60 -19.62
C GLU A 110 -22.30 0.15 -20.07
N ALA A 111 -21.14 -0.11 -20.68
CA ALA A 111 -20.74 -1.45 -21.07
C ALA A 111 -20.58 -2.38 -19.84
N ALA A 112 -19.92 -1.90 -18.78
CA ALA A 112 -19.74 -2.67 -17.56
C ALA A 112 -21.08 -2.98 -16.88
N GLU A 113 -21.99 -2.00 -16.77
CA GLU A 113 -23.34 -2.20 -16.22
C GLU A 113 -24.13 -3.23 -17.04
N ALA A 114 -24.09 -3.17 -18.36
CA ALA A 114 -24.76 -4.11 -19.24
C ALA A 114 -24.24 -5.55 -19.13
N LYS A 115 -22.96 -5.71 -18.80
CA LYS A 115 -22.29 -7.03 -18.63
C LYS A 115 -22.26 -7.52 -17.18
N GLY A 116 -22.72 -6.73 -16.21
CA GLY A 116 -22.63 -7.04 -14.78
C GLY A 116 -21.20 -7.03 -14.25
N CYS A 117 -20.27 -6.34 -14.94
CA CYS A 117 -18.89 -6.16 -14.52
C CYS A 117 -18.76 -4.97 -13.57
N GLN A 118 -17.75 -5.04 -12.68
CA GLN A 118 -17.44 -3.96 -11.74
C GLN A 118 -16.27 -3.13 -12.24
N LEU A 119 -16.36 -1.80 -12.05
CA LEU A 119 -15.26 -0.86 -12.26
C LEU A 119 -14.78 -0.37 -10.89
N PHE A 120 -13.58 -0.77 -10.50
CA PHE A 120 -12.96 -0.42 -9.22
C PHE A 120 -11.95 0.71 -9.40
N ASP A 121 -12.38 1.94 -9.18
CA ASP A 121 -11.51 3.12 -9.13
C ASP A 121 -10.96 3.27 -7.70
N VAL A 122 -9.85 2.60 -7.37
CA VAL A 122 -9.39 2.52 -5.96
C VAL A 122 -8.90 3.85 -5.40
N ARG A 123 -8.58 4.83 -6.25
CA ARG A 123 -8.25 6.21 -5.86
C ARG A 123 -9.47 7.14 -5.78
N HIS A 124 -10.65 6.65 -6.10
CA HIS A 124 -11.87 7.45 -6.08
C HIS A 124 -12.88 6.78 -5.14
N PRO A 125 -12.67 6.81 -3.82
CA PRO A 125 -13.58 6.19 -2.88
C PRO A 125 -14.98 6.81 -3.04
N VAL A 126 -15.96 5.96 -3.30
CA VAL A 126 -17.37 6.37 -3.41
C VAL A 126 -18.09 6.28 -2.06
N GLU A 127 -17.47 5.67 -1.08
CA GLU A 127 -17.98 5.53 0.28
C GLU A 127 -17.92 6.86 1.02
N LYS A 128 -18.96 7.18 1.77
CA LYS A 128 -18.97 8.32 2.68
C LYS A 128 -18.43 7.86 4.02
N PHE A 129 -17.49 8.60 4.55
CA PHE A 129 -16.91 8.36 5.85
C PHE A 129 -17.40 9.40 6.85
N ASP A 130 -17.58 8.99 8.08
CA ASP A 130 -17.81 9.91 9.22
C ASP A 130 -16.48 10.55 9.65
N VAL A 131 -16.54 11.58 10.48
CA VAL A 131 -15.36 12.10 11.18
C VAL A 131 -14.82 11.06 12.18
N GLY A 132 -13.51 11.09 12.43
CA GLY A 132 -12.90 10.22 13.44
C GLY A 132 -13.45 10.48 14.84
N ARG A 133 -13.71 9.43 15.61
CA ARG A 133 -14.31 9.51 16.95
C ARG A 133 -13.27 9.56 18.05
N GLY A 134 -12.05 9.09 17.79
CA GLY A 134 -10.96 9.04 18.76
C GLY A 134 -11.16 8.04 19.91
N HIS A 135 -12.22 7.24 19.91
CA HIS A 135 -12.45 6.22 20.93
C HIS A 135 -11.65 4.95 20.63
N LYS A 136 -10.86 4.47 21.60
CA LYS A 136 -10.10 3.24 21.48
C LYS A 136 -11.04 2.07 21.19
N ARG A 137 -10.77 1.37 20.09
CA ARG A 137 -11.51 0.17 19.67
C ARG A 137 -10.83 -1.09 20.21
N SER A 138 -11.57 -2.16 20.44
CA SER A 138 -11.03 -3.48 20.79
C SER A 138 -10.22 -4.07 19.63
N GLY A 139 -9.39 -5.06 19.91
CA GLY A 139 -8.34 -5.55 19.04
C GLY A 139 -7.08 -4.69 19.11
N LYS A 140 -6.00 -5.15 18.53
CA LYS A 140 -4.68 -4.52 18.54
C LYS A 140 -4.35 -3.94 17.16
N ARG A 141 -3.51 -2.92 17.11
CA ARG A 141 -3.17 -2.23 15.86
C ARG A 141 -1.70 -1.92 15.78
N LEU A 142 -1.10 -2.32 14.67
CA LEU A 142 0.21 -1.87 14.26
C LEU A 142 0.06 -0.88 13.11
N LEU A 143 0.77 0.23 13.17
CA LEU A 143 0.89 1.18 12.06
C LEU A 143 2.36 1.35 11.68
N THR A 144 2.68 1.18 10.39
CA THR A 144 3.98 1.61 9.88
C THR A 144 3.98 3.11 9.65
N VAL A 145 4.98 3.82 10.16
CA VAL A 145 5.23 5.24 9.90
C VAL A 145 6.55 5.41 9.16
N GLY A 146 6.89 6.58 8.72
CA GLY A 146 8.14 6.72 7.94
C GLY A 146 8.73 8.11 7.97
N THR A 147 10.05 8.17 7.78
CA THR A 147 10.79 9.43 7.64
C THR A 147 10.43 10.20 6.38
N ASP A 148 9.93 9.48 5.33
CA ASP A 148 9.51 10.06 4.06
C ASP A 148 8.44 9.19 3.39
N THR A 149 7.97 9.58 2.21
CA THR A 149 7.18 8.76 1.29
C THR A 149 8.04 7.69 0.63
N SER A 150 7.43 6.55 0.25
CA SER A 150 8.10 5.47 -0.49
C SER A 150 9.39 4.95 0.18
N VAL A 151 9.43 4.85 1.50
CA VAL A 151 10.53 4.31 2.30
C VAL A 151 10.33 2.84 2.70
N GLY A 152 9.28 2.17 2.19
CA GLY A 152 9.05 0.74 2.40
C GLY A 152 7.89 0.38 3.33
N LYS A 153 7.06 1.34 3.78
CA LYS A 153 5.96 1.10 4.74
C LYS A 153 5.05 -0.07 4.38
N MET A 154 4.54 -0.11 3.15
CA MET A 154 3.70 -1.21 2.66
C MET A 154 4.43 -2.56 2.72
N PHE A 155 5.67 -2.61 2.23
CA PHE A 155 6.46 -3.83 2.22
C PHE A 155 6.74 -4.34 3.63
N THR A 156 7.08 -3.46 4.57
CA THR A 156 7.27 -3.79 5.98
C THR A 156 5.99 -4.35 6.60
N THR A 157 4.84 -3.70 6.37
CA THR A 157 3.55 -4.17 6.90
C THR A 157 3.19 -5.55 6.36
N LEU A 158 3.39 -5.79 5.06
CA LEU A 158 3.11 -7.09 4.42
C LEU A 158 4.09 -8.19 4.86
N ALA A 159 5.36 -7.84 5.10
CA ALA A 159 6.32 -8.78 5.67
C ALA A 159 5.92 -9.22 7.08
N ILE A 160 5.46 -8.26 7.91
CA ILE A 160 4.93 -8.54 9.25
C ILE A 160 3.66 -9.40 9.18
N GLU A 161 2.72 -9.10 8.25
CA GLU A 161 1.53 -9.93 8.03
C GLU A 161 1.91 -11.38 7.71
N LYS A 162 2.83 -11.55 6.77
CA LYS A 162 3.30 -12.88 6.34
C LYS A 162 3.92 -13.67 7.50
N GLU A 163 4.78 -13.04 8.29
CA GLU A 163 5.44 -13.65 9.43
C GLU A 163 4.44 -14.00 10.55
N MET A 164 3.55 -13.07 10.92
CA MET A 164 2.52 -13.31 11.93
C MET A 164 1.58 -14.44 11.51
N SER A 165 1.14 -14.44 10.25
CA SER A 165 0.30 -15.51 9.70
C SER A 165 1.00 -16.86 9.72
N ALA A 166 2.30 -16.91 9.38
CA ALA A 166 3.10 -18.13 9.43
C ALA A 166 3.24 -18.70 10.86
N ARG A 167 3.18 -17.83 11.88
CA ARG A 167 3.17 -18.21 13.30
C ARG A 167 1.78 -18.51 13.85
N GLY A 168 0.73 -18.46 13.02
CA GLY A 168 -0.66 -18.69 13.44
C GLY A 168 -1.25 -17.56 14.29
N ILE A 169 -0.67 -16.35 14.24
CA ILE A 169 -1.18 -15.17 14.91
C ILE A 169 -2.29 -14.57 14.05
N ASP A 170 -3.46 -14.33 14.66
CA ASP A 170 -4.61 -13.76 13.98
C ASP A 170 -4.34 -12.29 13.64
N CYS A 171 -4.21 -12.01 12.34
CA CYS A 171 -3.91 -10.67 11.85
C CYS A 171 -4.53 -10.39 10.48
N SER A 172 -4.72 -9.12 10.17
CA SER A 172 -5.22 -8.66 8.87
C SER A 172 -4.44 -7.44 8.38
N PHE A 173 -3.96 -7.50 7.14
CA PHE A 173 -3.40 -6.33 6.47
C PHE A 173 -4.51 -5.34 6.09
N ARG A 174 -4.35 -4.08 6.48
CA ARG A 174 -5.28 -2.98 6.19
C ARG A 174 -4.65 -2.02 5.20
N ALA A 175 -5.08 -2.14 3.95
CA ALA A 175 -4.54 -1.36 2.84
C ALA A 175 -5.06 0.08 2.83
N THR A 176 -4.14 1.04 2.74
CA THR A 176 -4.43 2.48 2.73
C THR A 176 -3.99 3.18 1.45
N GLY A 177 -3.32 2.46 0.55
CA GLY A 177 -2.86 2.94 -0.74
C GLY A 177 -3.19 1.98 -1.88
N GLN A 178 -3.15 2.47 -3.11
CA GLN A 178 -3.61 1.72 -4.29
C GLN A 178 -2.99 0.32 -4.45
N THR A 179 -1.67 0.21 -4.31
CA THR A 179 -0.98 -1.08 -4.47
C THR A 179 -1.39 -2.05 -3.36
N GLY A 180 -1.45 -1.57 -2.11
CA GLY A 180 -1.94 -2.36 -0.98
C GLY A 180 -3.37 -2.85 -1.18
N ILE A 181 -4.25 -2.02 -1.75
CA ILE A 181 -5.65 -2.39 -2.05
C ILE A 181 -5.71 -3.54 -3.06
N PHE A 182 -4.89 -3.52 -4.10
CA PHE A 182 -4.83 -4.65 -5.05
C PHE A 182 -4.27 -5.93 -4.41
N ILE A 183 -3.32 -5.80 -3.49
CA ILE A 183 -2.74 -6.94 -2.74
C ILE A 183 -3.74 -7.52 -1.74
N ALA A 184 -4.53 -6.68 -1.07
CA ALA A 184 -5.54 -7.12 -0.10
C ALA A 184 -6.88 -7.49 -0.74
N GLY A 185 -7.15 -7.00 -1.96
CA GLY A 185 -8.46 -7.08 -2.62
C GLY A 185 -9.51 -6.11 -2.01
N VAL A 186 -9.15 -5.38 -0.95
CA VAL A 186 -10.00 -4.44 -0.22
C VAL A 186 -9.15 -3.36 0.45
N GLY A 187 -9.72 -2.19 0.69
CA GLY A 187 -9.02 -1.10 1.39
C GLY A 187 -9.60 0.27 1.06
N VAL A 188 -8.95 1.31 1.59
CA VAL A 188 -9.32 2.71 1.37
C VAL A 188 -8.08 3.51 0.98
N SER A 189 -8.11 4.18 -0.16
CA SER A 189 -7.04 5.12 -0.56
C SER A 189 -7.18 6.39 0.28
N VAL A 190 -6.53 6.43 1.44
CA VAL A 190 -6.70 7.51 2.43
C VAL A 190 -6.19 8.85 1.93
N ASP A 191 -5.27 8.86 0.97
CA ASP A 191 -4.77 10.06 0.29
C ASP A 191 -5.79 10.71 -0.66
N ALA A 192 -6.86 10.00 -0.97
CA ALA A 192 -7.99 10.49 -1.79
C ALA A 192 -9.24 10.81 -0.95
N VAL A 193 -9.18 10.68 0.36
CA VAL A 193 -10.25 11.05 1.28
C VAL A 193 -10.12 12.54 1.64
N VAL A 194 -11.25 13.25 1.71
CA VAL A 194 -11.28 14.63 2.19
C VAL A 194 -10.72 14.69 3.62
N ALA A 195 -9.88 15.67 3.90
CA ALA A 195 -9.06 15.75 5.13
C ALA A 195 -9.87 15.51 6.43
N ASP A 196 -11.07 16.07 6.55
CA ASP A 196 -11.95 15.94 7.73
C ASP A 196 -12.34 14.48 8.03
N PHE A 197 -12.29 13.61 7.01
CA PHE A 197 -12.76 12.23 7.11
C PHE A 197 -11.64 11.19 7.09
N ILE A 198 -10.36 11.56 6.97
CA ILE A 198 -9.24 10.60 6.92
C ILE A 198 -9.22 9.71 8.16
N SER A 199 -9.36 10.30 9.35
CA SER A 199 -9.38 9.54 10.61
C SER A 199 -10.57 8.58 10.67
N GLY A 200 -11.76 9.03 10.27
CA GLY A 200 -12.96 8.19 10.23
C GLY A 200 -12.88 7.07 9.19
N ALA A 201 -12.32 7.34 8.02
CA ALA A 201 -12.05 6.33 7.00
C ALA A 201 -11.09 5.24 7.53
N THR A 202 -10.07 5.65 8.29
CA THR A 202 -9.13 4.74 8.92
C THR A 202 -9.80 3.92 10.04
N GLU A 203 -10.68 4.54 10.84
CA GLU A 203 -11.51 3.82 11.83
C GLU A 203 -12.40 2.78 11.17
N SER A 204 -13.02 3.11 10.04
CA SER A 204 -13.86 2.21 9.25
C SER A 204 -13.05 1.04 8.67
N LEU A 205 -11.82 1.30 8.23
CA LEU A 205 -10.89 0.30 7.70
C LEU A 205 -10.43 -0.70 8.77
N SER A 206 -10.29 -0.25 10.02
CA SER A 206 -9.81 -1.04 11.17
C SER A 206 -10.85 -0.99 12.30
N PRO A 207 -12.00 -1.69 12.16
CA PRO A 207 -13.07 -1.67 13.15
C PRO A 207 -12.66 -2.37 14.46
N ALA A 208 -13.57 -2.36 15.44
CA ALA A 208 -13.44 -3.18 16.63
C ALA A 208 -13.34 -4.66 16.24
N ASN A 209 -12.45 -5.40 16.90
CA ASN A 209 -12.17 -6.79 16.62
C ASN A 209 -11.90 -7.56 17.93
N ASP A 210 -11.69 -8.87 17.82
CA ASP A 210 -11.32 -9.70 18.97
C ASP A 210 -10.05 -9.15 19.64
N PRO A 211 -9.94 -9.24 20.97
CA PRO A 211 -8.79 -8.68 21.70
C PRO A 211 -7.43 -9.21 21.27
N GLY A 212 -7.37 -10.44 20.72
CA GLY A 212 -6.15 -11.06 20.21
C GLY A 212 -5.83 -10.72 18.75
N HIS A 213 -6.78 -10.17 18.00
CA HIS A 213 -6.60 -9.84 16.59
C HIS A 213 -5.73 -8.60 16.40
N TRP A 214 -4.87 -8.63 15.38
CA TRP A 214 -4.03 -7.53 14.96
C TRP A 214 -4.45 -6.95 13.61
N ASP A 215 -4.83 -5.69 13.57
CA ASP A 215 -4.89 -4.93 12.32
C ASP A 215 -3.51 -4.35 12.01
N LEU A 216 -2.93 -4.76 10.89
CA LEU A 216 -1.63 -4.30 10.40
C LEU A 216 -1.87 -3.23 9.34
N ILE A 217 -1.78 -1.96 9.75
CA ILE A 217 -2.21 -0.82 8.93
C ILE A 217 -1.02 -0.29 8.13
N GLU A 218 -1.20 -0.23 6.81
CA GLU A 218 -0.23 0.38 5.90
C GLU A 218 -0.13 1.88 6.14
N GLY A 219 1.08 2.38 6.43
CA GLY A 219 1.33 3.81 6.61
C GLY A 219 1.44 4.58 5.30
N GLN A 220 1.04 5.86 5.33
CA GLN A 220 1.12 6.79 4.20
C GLN A 220 1.86 8.06 4.60
N GLY A 221 2.60 8.65 3.65
CA GLY A 221 3.30 9.93 3.85
C GLY A 221 4.42 9.89 4.89
N SER A 222 4.65 11.02 5.51
CA SER A 222 5.51 11.25 6.69
C SER A 222 4.98 12.46 7.44
N ILE A 223 5.05 12.44 8.77
CA ILE A 223 4.59 13.54 9.63
C ILE A 223 5.36 14.85 9.42
N HIS A 224 6.59 14.74 8.88
CA HIS A 224 7.44 15.89 8.57
C HIS A 224 7.35 16.36 7.12
N HIS A 225 6.59 15.64 6.26
CA HIS A 225 6.55 15.97 4.84
C HIS A 225 5.58 17.12 4.56
N ALA A 226 6.07 18.22 3.95
CA ALA A 226 5.28 19.44 3.69
C ALA A 226 3.94 19.17 2.96
N ALA A 227 3.91 18.21 2.02
CA ALA A 227 2.71 17.91 1.24
C ALA A 227 1.82 16.82 1.87
N TYR A 228 2.39 15.90 2.68
CA TYR A 228 1.69 14.68 3.08
C TYR A 228 1.52 14.50 4.58
N ALA A 229 2.00 15.45 5.40
CA ALA A 229 1.89 15.37 6.86
C ALA A 229 0.42 15.24 7.33
N GLY A 230 -0.51 15.95 6.69
CA GLY A 230 -1.94 15.89 7.04
C GLY A 230 -2.55 14.50 6.87
N VAL A 231 -2.17 13.77 5.80
CA VAL A 231 -2.61 12.37 5.59
C VAL A 231 -2.04 11.47 6.68
N THR A 232 -0.74 11.62 6.99
CA THR A 232 -0.08 10.83 8.04
C THR A 232 -0.74 11.05 9.39
N LEU A 233 -1.03 12.30 9.76
CA LEU A 233 -1.65 12.66 11.03
C LEU A 233 -3.07 12.08 11.15
N GLY A 234 -3.90 12.25 10.11
CA GLY A 234 -5.24 11.68 10.08
C GLY A 234 -5.23 10.15 10.17
N LEU A 235 -4.27 9.50 9.51
CA LEU A 235 -4.07 8.05 9.57
C LEU A 235 -3.65 7.59 10.98
N ILE A 236 -2.72 8.28 11.63
CA ILE A 236 -2.28 7.98 13.01
C ILE A 236 -3.46 8.07 13.97
N HIS A 237 -4.25 9.14 13.91
CA HIS A 237 -5.39 9.34 14.81
C HIS A 237 -6.49 8.30 14.59
N GLY A 238 -6.81 7.98 13.32
CA GLY A 238 -7.82 6.98 13.01
C GLY A 238 -7.37 5.55 13.28
N ALA A 239 -6.09 5.24 13.11
CA ALA A 239 -5.52 3.92 13.39
C ALA A 239 -5.53 3.60 14.88
N GLN A 240 -5.29 4.59 15.77
CA GLN A 240 -5.16 4.38 17.23
C GLN A 240 -4.16 3.25 17.55
N PRO A 241 -2.93 3.31 17.04
CA PRO A 241 -2.01 2.19 17.06
C PRO A 241 -1.57 1.85 18.50
N ASP A 242 -1.41 0.57 18.77
CA ASP A 242 -0.77 0.06 19.98
C ASP A 242 0.75 0.07 19.81
N VAL A 243 1.20 -0.23 18.59
CA VAL A 243 2.62 -0.19 18.25
C VAL A 243 2.86 0.51 16.90
N LEU A 244 4.01 1.17 16.81
CA LEU A 244 4.53 1.75 15.58
C LEU A 244 5.78 1.01 15.13
N VAL A 245 6.00 0.93 13.82
CA VAL A 245 7.27 0.55 13.20
C VAL A 245 7.69 1.69 12.27
N LEU A 246 8.86 2.28 12.54
CA LEU A 246 9.40 3.35 11.71
C LEU A 246 10.08 2.76 10.46
N CYS A 247 9.74 3.25 9.29
CA CYS A 247 10.39 2.89 8.03
C CYS A 247 11.28 4.03 7.53
N HIS A 248 12.48 3.68 7.06
CA HIS A 248 13.50 4.62 6.60
C HIS A 248 14.24 4.15 5.35
N ASP A 249 14.64 5.10 4.49
CA ASP A 249 15.53 4.90 3.35
C ASP A 249 16.76 5.78 3.51
N PRO A 250 17.90 5.26 4.01
CA PRO A 250 19.09 6.06 4.34
C PRO A 250 19.78 6.65 3.11
N GLY A 251 19.47 6.20 1.90
CA GLY A 251 19.98 6.76 0.67
C GLY A 251 19.41 8.12 0.27
N ARG A 252 18.62 8.78 1.14
CA ARG A 252 17.95 10.06 0.84
C ARG A 252 18.38 11.17 1.78
N PRO A 253 19.07 12.21 1.29
CA PRO A 253 19.40 13.37 2.11
C PRO A 253 18.22 14.33 2.32
N HIS A 254 17.23 14.32 1.42
CA HIS A 254 16.08 15.24 1.42
C HIS A 254 14.78 14.49 1.16
N MET A 255 13.67 15.08 1.59
CA MET A 255 12.33 14.54 1.35
C MET A 255 12.00 14.53 -0.14
N ARG A 256 11.34 13.47 -0.56
CA ARG A 256 10.97 13.27 -1.95
C ARG A 256 10.03 14.35 -2.46
N GLY A 257 10.41 15.03 -3.54
CA GLY A 257 9.63 16.12 -4.12
C GLY A 257 9.80 17.47 -3.42
N THR A 258 10.54 17.54 -2.30
CA THR A 258 10.82 18.77 -1.55
C THR A 258 12.30 18.87 -1.21
N PRO A 259 13.18 19.15 -2.18
CA PRO A 259 14.64 19.11 -2.00
C PRO A 259 15.19 20.15 -1.01
N SER A 260 14.40 21.12 -0.62
CA SER A 260 14.76 22.11 0.41
C SER A 260 14.54 21.60 1.84
N ILE A 261 13.88 20.45 2.02
CA ILE A 261 13.59 19.91 3.35
C ILE A 261 14.45 18.65 3.55
N PRO A 262 15.40 18.66 4.50
CA PRO A 262 16.21 17.48 4.83
C PRO A 262 15.33 16.39 5.46
N ILE A 263 15.80 15.16 5.40
CA ILE A 263 15.19 14.07 6.19
C ILE A 263 15.49 14.34 7.68
N HIS A 264 14.46 14.29 8.51
CA HIS A 264 14.62 14.36 9.96
C HIS A 264 15.26 13.07 10.50
N SER A 265 15.89 13.17 11.67
CA SER A 265 16.46 12.02 12.35
C SER A 265 15.39 10.97 12.69
N LEU A 266 15.82 9.73 12.93
CA LEU A 266 14.91 8.64 13.29
C LEU A 266 14.24 8.96 14.64
N SER A 267 15.02 9.43 15.61
CA SER A 267 14.53 9.77 16.95
C SER A 267 13.50 10.90 16.92
N GLU A 268 13.73 11.98 16.17
CA GLU A 268 12.77 13.08 16.01
C GLU A 268 11.46 12.58 15.35
N THR A 269 11.58 11.70 14.35
CA THR A 269 10.40 11.17 13.65
C THR A 269 9.60 10.24 14.55
N ILE A 270 10.25 9.39 15.35
CA ILE A 270 9.60 8.54 16.35
C ILE A 270 8.86 9.40 17.37
N GLU A 271 9.54 10.37 17.98
CA GLU A 271 8.93 11.25 18.97
C GLU A 271 7.69 11.98 18.43
N ALA A 272 7.77 12.53 17.22
CA ALA A 272 6.67 13.22 16.57
C ALA A 272 5.46 12.28 16.31
N CYS A 273 5.71 11.07 15.80
CA CYS A 273 4.66 10.08 15.54
C CYS A 273 4.01 9.58 16.83
N GLU A 274 4.79 9.27 17.87
CA GLU A 274 4.26 8.85 19.16
C GLU A 274 3.47 9.97 19.84
N LYS A 275 3.97 11.20 19.83
CA LYS A 275 3.25 12.36 20.37
C LYS A 275 1.89 12.55 19.69
N ALA A 276 1.83 12.40 18.38
CA ALA A 276 0.57 12.46 17.64
C ALA A 276 -0.35 11.28 18.01
N ALA A 277 0.17 10.06 18.11
CA ALA A 277 -0.62 8.86 18.40
C ALA A 277 -1.16 8.84 19.85
N ARG A 278 -0.44 9.43 20.81
CA ARG A 278 -0.88 9.51 22.21
C ARG A 278 -2.17 10.30 22.42
N LEU A 279 -2.61 11.09 21.44
CA LEU A 279 -3.91 11.73 21.48
C LEU A 279 -5.07 10.69 21.55
N THR A 280 -4.92 9.56 20.87
CA THR A 280 -5.95 8.54 20.74
C THR A 280 -5.59 7.21 21.41
N ASN A 281 -4.31 6.95 21.69
CA ASN A 281 -3.84 5.81 22.46
C ASN A 281 -2.59 6.20 23.28
N LYS A 282 -2.76 6.37 24.59
CA LYS A 282 -1.70 6.85 25.50
C LYS A 282 -0.51 5.87 25.63
N ASP A 283 -0.77 4.58 25.40
CA ASP A 283 0.19 3.49 25.61
C ASP A 283 0.95 3.11 24.34
N VAL A 284 0.80 3.89 23.26
CA VAL A 284 1.52 3.66 22.01
C VAL A 284 3.03 3.71 22.21
N ARG A 285 3.71 2.77 21.57
CA ARG A 285 5.19 2.72 21.55
C ARG A 285 5.69 2.32 20.18
N THR A 286 6.87 2.82 19.80
CA THR A 286 7.61 2.32 18.63
C THR A 286 8.42 1.10 19.05
N ILE A 287 8.35 0.02 18.28
CA ILE A 287 8.96 -1.26 18.63
C ILE A 287 10.17 -1.63 17.76
N GLY A 288 10.44 -0.87 16.71
CA GLY A 288 11.57 -1.12 15.84
C GLY A 288 11.62 -0.20 14.64
N VAL A 289 12.74 -0.28 13.93
CA VAL A 289 13.04 0.49 12.72
C VAL A 289 13.26 -0.44 11.54
N ALA A 290 12.54 -0.24 10.47
CA ALA A 290 12.66 -0.99 9.21
C ALA A 290 13.44 -0.14 8.19
N ILE A 291 14.62 -0.59 7.82
CA ILE A 291 15.53 0.12 6.91
C ILE A 291 15.46 -0.49 5.52
N ASN A 292 15.21 0.35 4.53
CA ASN A 292 15.28 -0.06 3.13
C ASN A 292 16.72 0.01 2.61
N THR A 293 17.42 -1.11 2.60
CA THR A 293 18.81 -1.21 2.15
C THR A 293 18.95 -1.82 0.76
N SER A 294 17.88 -1.79 -0.06
CA SER A 294 17.84 -2.44 -1.38
C SER A 294 18.94 -2.01 -2.36
N ARG A 295 19.55 -0.84 -2.14
CA ARG A 295 20.60 -0.25 -2.98
C ARG A 295 22.00 -0.33 -2.34
N MET A 296 22.13 -1.03 -1.22
CA MET A 296 23.35 -1.08 -0.41
C MET A 296 24.03 -2.43 -0.51
N SER A 297 25.34 -2.44 -0.38
CA SER A 297 26.13 -3.64 -0.11
C SER A 297 25.83 -4.17 1.29
N ASP A 298 26.24 -5.41 1.58
CA ASP A 298 26.04 -6.00 2.91
C ASP A 298 26.78 -5.23 4.02
N THR A 299 27.97 -4.71 3.71
CA THR A 299 28.74 -3.92 4.68
C THR A 299 28.06 -2.59 5.00
N GLU A 300 27.54 -1.89 3.98
CA GLU A 300 26.80 -0.64 4.17
C GLU A 300 25.51 -0.90 4.94
N ARG A 301 24.77 -1.95 4.56
CA ARG A 301 23.56 -2.37 5.26
C ARG A 301 23.80 -2.56 6.75
N LEU A 302 24.78 -3.38 7.13
CA LEU A 302 25.07 -3.64 8.54
C LEU A 302 25.40 -2.36 9.30
N ARG A 303 26.17 -1.46 8.70
CA ARG A 303 26.51 -0.16 9.30
C ARG A 303 25.26 0.70 9.53
N GLU A 304 24.33 0.74 8.56
CA GLU A 304 23.09 1.51 8.70
C GLU A 304 22.17 0.93 9.78
N LEU A 305 22.08 -0.40 9.89
CA LEU A 305 21.30 -1.05 10.94
C LEU A 305 21.88 -0.77 12.33
N GLU A 306 23.22 -0.86 12.48
CA GLU A 306 23.92 -0.52 13.72
C GLU A 306 23.73 0.96 14.09
N ALA A 307 23.87 1.86 13.12
CA ALA A 307 23.67 3.30 13.32
C ALA A 307 22.24 3.62 13.77
N ALA A 308 21.23 3.04 13.11
CA ALA A 308 19.83 3.21 13.47
C ALA A 308 19.52 2.67 14.88
N THR A 309 20.10 1.52 15.23
CA THR A 309 19.97 0.95 16.59
C THR A 309 20.64 1.85 17.63
N ALA A 310 21.84 2.35 17.34
CA ALA A 310 22.56 3.26 18.24
C ALA A 310 21.83 4.60 18.45
N GLU A 311 21.23 5.14 17.40
CA GLU A 311 20.47 6.39 17.46
C GLU A 311 19.18 6.27 18.27
N THR A 312 18.44 5.19 18.06
CA THR A 312 17.07 5.05 18.59
C THR A 312 16.95 4.19 19.84
N GLY A 313 17.95 3.36 20.12
CA GLY A 313 17.86 2.31 21.13
C GLY A 313 16.90 1.17 20.78
N LEU A 314 16.35 1.18 19.56
CA LEU A 314 15.41 0.18 19.08
C LEU A 314 16.08 -0.79 18.10
N LEU A 315 15.50 -1.98 17.98
CA LEU A 315 15.91 -2.96 16.97
C LEU A 315 15.73 -2.37 15.56
N ALA A 316 16.79 -2.39 14.75
CA ALA A 316 16.76 -2.04 13.34
C ALA A 316 16.97 -3.28 12.46
N ILE A 317 16.16 -3.41 11.40
CA ILE A 317 16.20 -4.55 10.48
C ILE A 317 16.00 -4.10 9.04
N ASP A 318 16.42 -4.93 8.07
CA ASP A 318 15.92 -4.86 6.68
C ASP A 318 14.81 -5.92 6.51
N PRO A 319 13.55 -5.49 6.30
CA PRO A 319 12.41 -6.42 6.26
C PRO A 319 12.47 -7.47 5.15
N LEU A 320 13.19 -7.18 4.05
CA LEU A 320 13.25 -8.06 2.88
C LEU A 320 14.52 -8.93 2.84
N ARG A 321 15.61 -8.48 3.48
CA ARG A 321 16.88 -9.21 3.48
C ARG A 321 17.07 -10.07 4.74
N GLU A 322 16.64 -9.58 5.89
CA GLU A 322 16.75 -10.29 7.20
C GLU A 322 15.42 -10.88 7.66
N GLY A 323 14.31 -10.41 7.07
CA GLY A 323 12.98 -10.72 7.55
C GLY A 323 12.57 -9.87 8.75
N VAL A 324 11.41 -10.16 9.31
CA VAL A 324 10.77 -9.38 10.38
C VAL A 324 10.50 -10.19 11.65
N ALA A 325 11.10 -11.39 11.77
CA ALA A 325 10.86 -12.29 12.90
C ALA A 325 11.08 -11.59 14.25
N SER A 326 12.19 -10.85 14.38
CA SER A 326 12.54 -10.12 15.60
C SER A 326 11.58 -8.93 15.90
N ILE A 327 10.99 -8.29 14.90
CA ILE A 327 9.91 -7.30 15.11
C ILE A 327 8.66 -7.99 15.63
N VAL A 328 8.29 -9.15 15.06
CA VAL A 328 7.13 -9.92 15.53
C VAL A 328 7.33 -10.39 16.96
N ASP A 329 8.55 -10.77 17.37
CA ASP A 329 8.87 -11.10 18.76
C ASP A 329 8.55 -9.92 19.71
N GLN A 330 8.82 -8.67 19.31
CA GLN A 330 8.47 -7.46 20.08
C GLN A 330 6.97 -7.17 20.14
N ILE A 331 6.20 -7.72 19.19
CA ILE A 331 4.73 -7.57 19.16
C ILE A 331 4.07 -8.50 20.17
N ILE A 332 4.59 -9.71 20.32
CA ILE A 332 4.00 -10.78 21.12
C ILE A 332 4.57 -10.88 22.55
N SER A 333 5.67 -10.18 22.82
CA SER A 333 6.25 -10.04 24.17
C SER A 333 5.45 -9.01 24.99
#